data_d7819fcaef6bf6eebdfe6b0503c79123
#
_entry.id   d7819fcaef6bf6eebdfe6b0503c79123
#
_cell.length_a   1.000
_cell.length_b   1.000
_cell.length_c   1.000
_cell.angle_alpha   90.00
_cell.angle_beta   90.00
_cell.angle_gamma   90.00
#
_symmetry.space_group_name_H-M   'P 1'
#
loop_
_entity.id
_entity.type
_entity.pdbx_description
1 polymer ?
#
loop_
_entity_poly.entity_id
_entity_poly.type
_entity_poly.pdbx_seq_one_letter_code
_entity_poly.pdbx_strand_id
1 'polypeptide(L)'
;MNQTQYNFSTSKTLVNILVYFLLFLAGDLFSSISFDLLFSFVELPSNALYVILRMLGALLLTAFLFWLYTTKGLHLKMKDFGITPNIKKWGVLISVFLPVFVTAIFAMIGKFEVNSFSAGEICLIIIASMLIALKSGITEEMLFRGYIMKLLESRWNKYIAILIPSFLFSLVHIPSMETFTVSGVLLLIISGTVVGI
;
A
#
# COMPACT_ATOMS: atom_id res chain seq x y z
N MET A 1 12.78 -21.52 -9.50
CA MET A 1 12.54 -20.60 -8.38
C MET A 1 13.79 -20.59 -7.53
N ASN A 2 14.54 -19.48 -7.48
CA ASN A 2 15.70 -19.38 -6.60
C ASN A 2 15.19 -19.38 -5.16
N GLN A 3 15.66 -20.35 -4.36
CA GLN A 3 15.40 -20.37 -2.92
C GLN A 3 15.87 -19.04 -2.32
N THR A 4 15.02 -18.44 -1.52
CA THR A 4 15.31 -17.19 -0.79
C THR A 4 16.59 -17.38 0.02
N GLN A 5 17.53 -16.44 -0.12
CA GLN A 5 18.90 -16.49 0.45
C GLN A 5 18.94 -16.41 2.00
N TYR A 6 17.81 -16.33 2.68
CA TYR A 6 17.74 -16.22 4.15
C TYR A 6 16.96 -17.41 4.74
N ASN A 7 17.55 -18.01 5.76
CA ASN A 7 16.97 -19.16 6.47
C ASN A 7 16.69 -18.76 7.93
N PHE A 8 15.64 -17.99 8.16
CA PHE A 8 15.22 -17.65 9.51
C PHE A 8 14.52 -18.85 10.18
N SER A 9 14.62 -18.97 11.51
CA SER A 9 13.75 -19.86 12.28
C SER A 9 12.28 -19.41 12.17
N THR A 10 11.35 -20.31 12.43
CA THR A 10 9.91 -20.01 12.39
C THR A 10 9.56 -18.81 13.29
N SER A 11 10.05 -18.78 14.54
CA SER A 11 9.83 -17.65 15.44
C SER A 11 10.38 -16.35 14.89
N LYS A 12 11.60 -16.36 14.33
CA LYS A 12 12.21 -15.16 13.73
C LYS A 12 11.44 -14.68 12.51
N THR A 13 10.91 -15.60 11.70
CA THR A 13 10.06 -15.26 10.55
C THR A 13 8.78 -14.54 11.02
N LEU A 14 8.08 -15.08 12.02
CA LEU A 14 6.87 -14.46 12.56
C LEU A 14 7.14 -13.09 13.21
N VAL A 15 8.24 -12.97 13.96
CA VAL A 15 8.66 -11.67 14.52
C VAL A 15 8.95 -10.66 13.43
N ASN A 16 9.65 -11.05 12.37
CA ASN A 16 9.94 -10.13 11.25
C ASN A 16 8.65 -9.69 10.53
N ILE A 17 7.70 -10.59 10.33
CA ILE A 17 6.38 -10.24 9.76
C ILE A 17 5.68 -9.21 10.64
N LEU A 18 5.63 -9.45 11.96
CA LEU A 18 5.04 -8.51 12.90
C LEU A 18 5.75 -7.14 12.87
N VAL A 19 7.08 -7.12 12.84
CA VAL A 19 7.85 -5.87 12.78
C VAL A 19 7.54 -5.11 11.50
N TYR A 20 7.53 -5.74 10.32
CA TYR A 20 7.18 -5.06 9.07
C TYR A 20 5.76 -4.50 9.10
N PHE A 21 4.82 -5.26 9.67
CA PHE A 21 3.45 -4.80 9.83
C PHE A 21 3.35 -3.58 10.76
N LEU A 22 4.05 -3.60 11.89
CA LEU A 22 4.12 -2.47 12.82
C LEU A 22 4.80 -1.25 12.19
N LEU A 23 5.85 -1.43 11.39
CA LEU A 23 6.51 -0.33 10.68
C LEU A 23 5.59 0.30 9.64
N PHE A 24 4.76 -0.50 8.96
CA PHE A 24 3.74 0.00 8.04
C PHE A 24 2.72 0.88 8.77
N LEU A 25 2.15 0.40 9.87
CA LEU A 25 1.21 1.17 10.68
C LEU A 25 1.86 2.42 11.29
N ALA A 26 3.09 2.30 11.79
CA ALA A 26 3.82 3.42 12.34
C ALA A 26 4.09 4.50 11.30
N GLY A 27 4.49 4.14 10.07
CA GLY A 27 4.75 5.11 9.00
C GLY A 27 3.52 5.94 8.66
N ASP A 28 2.35 5.30 8.58
CA ASP A 28 1.09 5.98 8.30
C ASP A 28 0.62 6.83 9.49
N LEU A 29 0.67 6.28 10.70
CA LEU A 29 0.23 6.96 11.92
C LEU A 29 1.11 8.17 12.24
N PHE A 30 2.44 8.02 12.22
CA PHE A 30 3.37 9.12 12.48
C PHE A 30 3.23 10.23 11.44
N SER A 31 3.07 9.88 10.17
CA SER A 31 2.82 10.88 9.13
C SER A 31 1.51 11.62 9.42
N SER A 32 0.42 10.91 9.72
CA SER A 32 -0.86 11.53 10.05
C SER A 32 -0.73 12.52 11.20
N ILE A 33 -0.25 12.05 12.35
CA ILE A 33 -0.14 12.88 13.57
C ILE A 33 0.78 14.09 13.34
N SER A 34 1.93 13.89 12.63
CA SER A 34 2.87 14.97 12.38
C SER A 34 2.29 16.05 11.48
N PHE A 35 1.55 15.66 10.44
CA PHE A 35 0.91 16.63 9.55
C PHE A 35 -0.32 17.27 10.19
N ASP A 36 -1.13 16.53 10.97
CA ASP A 36 -2.25 17.10 11.71
C ASP A 36 -1.77 18.15 12.72
N LEU A 37 -0.66 17.85 13.43
CA LEU A 37 -0.07 18.80 14.37
C LEU A 37 0.54 20.01 13.64
N LEU A 38 1.29 19.80 12.56
CA LEU A 38 1.89 20.92 11.80
C LEU A 38 0.82 21.87 11.26
N PHE A 39 -0.25 21.32 10.70
CA PHE A 39 -1.32 22.12 10.09
C PHE A 39 -2.39 22.61 11.08
N SER A 40 -2.30 22.23 12.36
CA SER A 40 -3.02 22.95 13.41
C SER A 40 -2.47 24.37 13.66
N PHE A 41 -1.24 24.63 13.24
CA PHE A 41 -0.57 25.93 13.36
C PHE A 41 -0.47 26.71 12.05
N VAL A 42 -0.68 26.06 10.90
CA VAL A 42 -0.52 26.65 9.57
C VAL A 42 -1.75 26.38 8.72
N GLU A 43 -2.46 27.42 8.35
CA GLU A 43 -3.58 27.28 7.41
C GLU A 43 -3.09 26.95 6.01
N LEU A 44 -3.60 25.88 5.43
CA LEU A 44 -3.33 25.51 4.05
C LEU A 44 -4.40 26.09 3.11
N PRO A 45 -4.00 26.46 1.88
CA PRO A 45 -4.92 27.03 0.90
C PRO A 45 -5.98 26.00 0.40
N SER A 46 -5.77 24.71 0.62
CA SER A 46 -6.74 23.68 0.24
C SER A 46 -6.53 22.36 0.96
N ASN A 47 -7.63 21.62 1.17
CA ASN A 47 -7.61 20.27 1.71
C ASN A 47 -6.84 19.29 0.79
N ALA A 48 -6.87 19.50 -0.54
CA ALA A 48 -6.14 18.66 -1.47
C ALA A 48 -4.62 18.78 -1.26
N LEU A 49 -4.10 19.97 -0.99
CA LEU A 49 -2.68 20.17 -0.70
C LEU A 49 -2.27 19.47 0.61
N TYR A 50 -3.11 19.52 1.64
CA TYR A 50 -2.92 18.75 2.87
C TYR A 50 -2.77 17.25 2.58
N VAL A 51 -3.70 16.68 1.79
CA VAL A 51 -3.69 15.26 1.42
C VAL A 51 -2.41 14.91 0.64
N ILE A 52 -1.99 15.75 -0.31
CA ILE A 52 -0.76 15.58 -1.09
C ILE A 52 0.45 15.44 -0.16
N LEU A 53 0.65 16.40 0.73
CA LEU A 53 1.81 16.45 1.63
C LEU A 53 1.81 15.25 2.60
N ARG A 54 0.65 14.95 3.19
CA ARG A 54 0.47 13.81 4.10
C ARG A 54 0.77 12.46 3.42
N MET A 55 0.23 12.23 2.21
CA MET A 55 0.45 10.98 1.48
C MET A 55 1.91 10.81 1.04
N LEU A 56 2.55 11.89 0.61
CA LEU A 56 3.97 11.89 0.28
C LEU A 56 4.83 11.59 1.52
N GLY A 57 4.53 12.24 2.64
CA GLY A 57 5.20 11.98 3.92
C GLY A 57 5.05 10.53 4.37
N ALA A 58 3.84 9.98 4.32
CA ALA A 58 3.56 8.59 4.66
C ALA A 58 4.31 7.60 3.75
N LEU A 59 4.33 7.84 2.45
CA LEU A 59 5.07 7.02 1.48
C LEU A 59 6.57 7.01 1.79
N LEU A 60 7.17 8.19 1.93
CA LEU A 60 8.61 8.34 2.17
C LEU A 60 9.02 7.75 3.53
N LEU A 61 8.25 8.01 4.58
CA LEU A 61 8.54 7.50 5.93
C LEU A 61 8.42 5.98 5.97
N THR A 62 7.35 5.40 5.44
CA THR A 62 7.15 3.94 5.40
C THR A 62 8.24 3.25 4.58
N ALA A 63 8.56 3.77 3.40
CA ALA A 63 9.63 3.24 2.57
C ALA A 63 11.00 3.32 3.26
N PHE A 64 11.28 4.43 3.95
CA PHE A 64 12.51 4.61 4.75
C PHE A 64 12.59 3.62 5.92
N LEU A 65 11.51 3.43 6.68
CA LEU A 65 11.45 2.47 7.78
C LEU A 65 11.67 1.03 7.29
N PHE A 66 11.05 0.64 6.18
CA PHE A 66 11.26 -0.67 5.56
C PHE A 66 12.71 -0.86 5.10
N TRP A 67 13.27 0.14 4.42
CA TRP A 67 14.66 0.12 4.00
C TRP A 67 15.61 0.01 5.20
N LEU A 68 15.39 0.81 6.24
CA LEU A 68 16.22 0.82 7.45
C LEU A 68 16.20 -0.54 8.14
N TYR A 69 15.02 -1.12 8.36
CA TYR A 69 14.90 -2.42 9.01
C TYR A 69 15.49 -3.54 8.16
N THR A 70 15.23 -3.55 6.85
CA THR A 70 15.78 -4.55 5.94
C THR A 70 17.31 -4.51 5.91
N THR A 71 17.89 -3.32 5.76
CA THR A 71 19.34 -3.19 5.52
C THR A 71 20.15 -3.15 6.81
N LYS A 72 19.67 -2.48 7.84
CA LYS A 72 20.39 -2.33 9.11
C LYS A 72 19.96 -3.33 10.18
N GLY A 73 18.68 -3.67 10.24
CA GLY A 73 18.15 -4.64 11.21
C GLY A 73 18.39 -6.10 10.79
N LEU A 74 18.10 -6.44 9.54
CA LEU A 74 18.24 -7.80 9.03
C LEU A 74 19.51 -8.05 8.23
N HIS A 75 20.26 -7.02 7.86
CA HIS A 75 21.45 -7.08 6.97
C HIS A 75 21.14 -7.73 5.61
N LEU A 76 19.94 -7.52 5.09
CA LEU A 76 19.45 -8.02 3.80
C LEU A 76 19.34 -6.89 2.78
N LYS A 77 19.15 -7.26 1.52
CA LYS A 77 18.94 -6.29 0.43
C LYS A 77 17.47 -6.26 0.04
N MET A 78 16.96 -5.09 -0.36
CA MET A 78 15.58 -4.93 -0.84
C MET A 78 15.23 -5.91 -1.98
N LYS A 79 16.19 -6.17 -2.86
CA LYS A 79 16.04 -7.14 -3.96
C LYS A 79 15.77 -8.58 -3.50
N ASP A 80 16.18 -8.95 -2.29
CA ASP A 80 15.98 -10.29 -1.74
C ASP A 80 14.48 -10.54 -1.44
N PHE A 81 13.72 -9.46 -1.30
CA PHE A 81 12.27 -9.44 -1.16
C PHE A 81 11.54 -9.13 -2.48
N GLY A 82 12.23 -9.18 -3.61
CA GLY A 82 11.64 -8.88 -4.93
C GLY A 82 11.43 -7.39 -5.21
N ILE A 83 11.87 -6.51 -4.31
CA ILE A 83 11.76 -5.06 -4.45
C ILE A 83 12.92 -4.57 -5.31
N THR A 84 12.66 -4.37 -6.59
CA THR A 84 13.66 -3.94 -7.58
C THR A 84 13.14 -2.74 -8.36
N PRO A 85 14.03 -1.81 -8.79
CA PRO A 85 13.63 -0.66 -9.61
C PRO A 85 13.33 -1.04 -11.06
N ASN A 86 13.28 -2.32 -11.39
CA ASN A 86 13.08 -2.78 -12.77
C ASN A 86 11.59 -2.70 -13.16
N ILE A 87 11.20 -1.57 -13.71
CA ILE A 87 9.83 -1.29 -14.12
C ILE A 87 9.62 -1.83 -15.54
N LYS A 88 8.76 -2.83 -15.70
CA LYS A 88 8.37 -3.34 -17.01
C LYS A 88 7.40 -2.35 -17.68
N LYS A 89 7.66 -1.97 -18.93
CA LYS A 89 6.80 -1.04 -19.70
C LYS A 89 5.33 -1.45 -19.71
N TRP A 90 5.03 -2.73 -19.85
CA TRP A 90 3.67 -3.27 -19.80
C TRP A 90 3.02 -3.10 -18.42
N GLY A 91 3.77 -3.21 -17.33
CA GLY A 91 3.27 -2.95 -16.00
C GLY A 91 2.82 -1.49 -15.84
N VAL A 92 3.62 -0.54 -16.33
CA VAL A 92 3.25 0.88 -16.34
C VAL A 92 1.99 1.14 -17.16
N LEU A 93 1.91 0.58 -18.36
CA LEU A 93 0.72 0.73 -19.21
C LEU A 93 -0.54 0.22 -18.54
N ILE A 94 -0.49 -0.98 -17.95
CA ILE A 94 -1.65 -1.56 -17.25
C ILE A 94 -2.01 -0.71 -16.02
N SER A 95 -1.02 -0.25 -15.24
CA SER A 95 -1.25 0.57 -14.05
C SER A 95 -1.91 1.92 -14.36
N VAL A 96 -1.70 2.47 -15.54
CA VAL A 96 -2.36 3.70 -15.99
C VAL A 96 -3.71 3.41 -16.65
N PHE A 97 -3.74 2.42 -17.55
CA PHE A 97 -4.94 2.14 -18.36
C PHE A 97 -6.09 1.58 -17.52
N LEU A 98 -5.79 0.67 -16.57
CA LEU A 98 -6.83 0.00 -15.78
C LEU A 98 -7.66 0.97 -14.91
N PRO A 99 -7.05 1.90 -14.12
CA PRO A 99 -7.82 2.89 -13.39
C PRO A 99 -8.65 3.81 -14.28
N VAL A 100 -8.09 4.25 -15.42
CA VAL A 100 -8.82 5.09 -16.38
C VAL A 100 -10.02 4.33 -16.94
N PHE A 101 -9.85 3.07 -17.31
CA PHE A 101 -10.90 2.22 -17.85
C PHE A 101 -12.02 1.99 -16.81
N VAL A 102 -11.64 1.66 -15.57
CA VAL A 102 -12.61 1.48 -14.47
C VAL A 102 -13.36 2.78 -14.19
N THR A 103 -12.66 3.92 -14.14
CA THR A 103 -13.30 5.23 -13.95
C THR A 103 -14.27 5.55 -15.09
N ALA A 104 -13.91 5.24 -16.33
CA ALA A 104 -14.80 5.44 -17.48
C ALA A 104 -16.08 4.59 -17.39
N ILE A 105 -15.98 3.33 -16.94
CA ILE A 105 -17.15 2.47 -16.69
C ILE A 105 -18.05 3.09 -15.61
N PHE A 106 -17.48 3.52 -14.48
CA PHE A 106 -18.25 4.18 -13.43
C PHE A 106 -18.88 5.49 -13.92
N ALA A 107 -18.18 6.25 -14.78
CA ALA A 107 -18.71 7.45 -15.40
C ALA A 107 -19.92 7.18 -16.31
N MET A 108 -19.99 6.01 -16.93
CA MET A 108 -21.12 5.62 -17.80
C MET A 108 -22.35 5.13 -17.02
N ILE A 109 -22.13 4.56 -15.83
CA ILE A 109 -23.19 3.92 -15.03
C ILE A 109 -23.69 4.88 -13.93
N GLY A 110 -22.82 5.74 -13.40
CA GLY A 110 -23.09 6.62 -12.27
C GLY A 110 -23.76 7.94 -12.67
N LYS A 111 -24.44 8.54 -11.71
CA LYS A 111 -24.88 9.95 -11.81
C LYS A 111 -23.76 10.83 -11.25
N PHE A 112 -23.20 11.71 -12.09
CA PHE A 112 -22.20 12.67 -11.67
C PHE A 112 -22.85 13.99 -11.33
N GLU A 113 -22.62 14.48 -10.12
CA GLU A 113 -22.84 15.89 -9.79
C GLU A 113 -21.52 16.64 -10.05
N VAL A 114 -21.55 17.56 -10.98
CA VAL A 114 -20.39 18.41 -11.29
C VAL A 114 -20.43 19.60 -10.34
N ASN A 115 -19.58 19.57 -9.32
CA ASN A 115 -19.34 20.73 -8.48
C ASN A 115 -18.51 21.78 -9.26
N SER A 116 -18.74 23.06 -8.98
CA SER A 116 -18.02 24.18 -9.62
C SER A 116 -16.62 24.33 -8.99
N PHE A 117 -15.68 23.46 -9.36
CA PHE A 117 -14.27 23.60 -8.98
C PHE A 117 -13.52 24.44 -10.01
N SER A 118 -12.59 25.26 -9.55
CA SER A 118 -11.62 25.92 -10.42
C SER A 118 -10.67 24.90 -11.06
N ALA A 119 -10.06 25.22 -12.19
CA ALA A 119 -9.09 24.36 -12.86
C ALA A 119 -7.89 23.99 -11.95
N GLY A 120 -7.48 24.91 -11.07
CA GLY A 120 -6.42 24.66 -10.07
C GLY A 120 -6.82 23.63 -9.03
N GLU A 121 -8.05 23.69 -8.50
CA GLU A 121 -8.59 22.72 -7.55
C GLU A 121 -8.70 21.33 -8.18
N ILE A 122 -9.20 21.25 -9.41
CA ILE A 122 -9.27 19.98 -10.16
C ILE A 122 -7.87 19.36 -10.30
N CYS A 123 -6.87 20.16 -10.67
CA CYS A 123 -5.48 19.68 -10.77
C CYS A 123 -4.96 19.14 -9.43
N LEU A 124 -5.18 19.84 -8.32
CA LEU A 124 -4.77 19.40 -6.99
C LEU A 124 -5.48 18.11 -6.56
N ILE A 125 -6.79 17.98 -6.84
CA ILE A 125 -7.57 16.77 -6.54
C ILE A 125 -7.02 15.57 -7.33
N ILE A 126 -6.70 15.75 -8.61
CA ILE A 126 -6.10 14.70 -9.44
C ILE A 126 -4.75 14.26 -8.86
N ILE A 127 -3.87 15.21 -8.52
CA ILE A 127 -2.56 14.92 -7.93
C ILE A 127 -2.73 14.20 -6.57
N ALA A 128 -3.64 14.66 -5.72
CA ALA A 128 -3.94 14.01 -4.43
C ALA A 128 -4.38 12.56 -4.62
N SER A 129 -5.33 12.32 -5.54
CA SER A 129 -5.84 10.98 -5.84
C SER A 129 -4.74 10.05 -6.39
N MET A 130 -3.89 10.56 -7.28
CA MET A 130 -2.73 9.81 -7.78
C MET A 130 -1.74 9.45 -6.66
N LEU A 131 -1.48 10.36 -5.73
CA LEU A 131 -0.57 10.10 -4.60
C LEU A 131 -1.17 9.12 -3.59
N ILE A 132 -2.47 9.17 -3.32
CA ILE A 132 -3.15 8.16 -2.50
C ILE A 132 -2.96 6.78 -3.12
N ALA A 133 -3.27 6.63 -4.41
CA ALA A 133 -3.13 5.36 -5.12
C ALA A 133 -1.66 4.88 -5.17
N LEU A 134 -0.71 5.80 -5.40
CA LEU A 134 0.71 5.50 -5.45
C LEU A 134 1.25 5.07 -4.07
N LYS A 135 0.89 5.80 -2.99
CA LYS A 135 1.26 5.45 -1.63
C LYS A 135 0.75 4.07 -1.26
N SER A 136 -0.55 3.83 -1.44
CA SER A 136 -1.17 2.55 -1.12
C SER A 136 -0.54 1.43 -1.96
N GLY A 137 -0.51 1.58 -3.28
CA GLY A 137 0.06 0.58 -4.18
C GLY A 137 1.51 0.23 -3.84
N ILE A 138 2.39 1.19 -3.59
CA ILE A 138 3.80 0.92 -3.26
C ILE A 138 3.94 0.30 -1.88
N THR A 139 3.37 0.92 -0.83
CA THR A 139 3.62 0.48 0.54
C THR A 139 2.95 -0.86 0.86
N GLU A 140 1.76 -1.10 0.33
CA GLU A 140 1.04 -2.35 0.52
C GLU A 140 1.66 -3.50 -0.29
N GLU A 141 2.06 -3.25 -1.56
CA GLU A 141 2.80 -4.24 -2.34
C GLU A 141 4.13 -4.63 -1.68
N MET A 142 4.87 -3.64 -1.17
CA MET A 142 6.11 -3.91 -0.44
C MET A 142 5.84 -4.75 0.81
N LEU A 143 4.80 -4.41 1.60
CA LEU A 143 4.47 -5.12 2.82
C LEU A 143 3.99 -6.53 2.53
N PHE A 144 2.87 -6.66 1.80
CA PHE A 144 2.16 -7.94 1.69
C PHE A 144 2.85 -8.89 0.70
N ARG A 145 3.29 -8.41 -0.47
CA ARG A 145 3.90 -9.25 -1.51
C ARG A 145 5.42 -9.27 -1.48
N GLY A 146 6.02 -8.16 -1.09
CA GLY A 146 7.47 -8.12 -0.88
C GLY A 146 7.87 -8.86 0.39
N TYR A 147 7.56 -8.29 1.54
CA TYR A 147 8.10 -8.80 2.81
C TYR A 147 7.34 -10.01 3.36
N ILE A 148 6.02 -9.90 3.61
CA ILE A 148 5.28 -10.96 4.30
C ILE A 148 5.25 -12.24 3.48
N MET A 149 4.88 -12.14 2.20
CA MET A 149 4.82 -13.31 1.33
C MET A 149 6.19 -13.99 1.20
N LYS A 150 7.27 -13.24 0.97
CA LYS A 150 8.61 -13.81 0.83
C LYS A 150 9.13 -14.43 2.13
N LEU A 151 8.85 -13.84 3.28
CA LEU A 151 9.16 -14.43 4.57
C LEU A 151 8.40 -15.74 4.80
N LEU A 152 7.12 -15.80 4.42
CA LEU A 152 6.33 -17.03 4.51
C LEU A 152 6.80 -18.10 3.52
N GLU A 153 7.10 -17.73 2.26
CA GLU A 153 7.66 -18.66 1.25
C GLU A 153 8.98 -19.30 1.70
N SER A 154 9.75 -18.62 2.53
CA SER A 154 11.02 -19.16 3.03
C SER A 154 10.83 -20.31 4.04
N ARG A 155 9.63 -20.49 4.60
CA ARG A 155 9.38 -21.48 5.69
C ARG A 155 8.19 -22.38 5.41
N TRP A 156 7.20 -21.92 4.67
CA TRP A 156 5.96 -22.64 4.39
C TRP A 156 5.74 -22.81 2.89
N ASN A 157 4.70 -23.52 2.55
CA ASN A 157 4.31 -23.71 1.15
C ASN A 157 3.72 -22.42 0.55
N LYS A 158 3.68 -22.35 -0.78
CA LYS A 158 3.17 -21.17 -1.51
C LYS A 158 1.72 -20.81 -1.18
N TYR A 159 0.90 -21.78 -0.78
CA TYR A 159 -0.52 -21.50 -0.46
C TYR A 159 -0.64 -20.69 0.83
N ILE A 160 0.11 -21.06 1.87
CA ILE A 160 0.19 -20.29 3.13
C ILE A 160 0.77 -18.91 2.86
N ALA A 161 1.80 -18.82 2.00
CA ALA A 161 2.45 -17.57 1.66
C ALA A 161 1.52 -16.60 0.88
N ILE A 162 0.51 -17.09 0.18
CA ILE A 162 -0.49 -16.27 -0.50
C ILE A 162 -1.68 -15.96 0.43
N LEU A 163 -2.22 -16.97 1.10
CA LEU A 163 -3.45 -16.81 1.87
C LEU A 163 -3.30 -15.91 3.09
N ILE A 164 -2.18 -16.04 3.84
CA ILE A 164 -1.97 -15.21 5.04
C ILE A 164 -1.86 -13.71 4.70
N PRO A 165 -1.03 -13.27 3.75
CA PRO A 165 -1.00 -11.86 3.36
C PRO A 165 -2.34 -11.36 2.83
N SER A 166 -3.09 -12.17 2.06
CA SER A 166 -4.41 -11.80 1.55
C SER A 166 -5.43 -11.58 2.68
N PHE A 167 -5.39 -12.44 3.70
CA PHE A 167 -6.21 -12.28 4.89
C PHE A 167 -5.82 -11.03 5.70
N LEU A 168 -4.52 -10.81 5.94
CA LEU A 168 -4.02 -9.62 6.62
C LEU A 168 -4.37 -8.34 5.86
N PHE A 169 -4.23 -8.34 4.53
CA PHE A 169 -4.66 -7.25 3.66
C PHE A 169 -6.14 -6.91 3.87
N SER A 170 -7.00 -7.91 3.89
CA SER A 170 -8.43 -7.72 4.13
C SER A 170 -8.71 -7.13 5.51
N LEU A 171 -8.02 -7.61 6.55
CA LEU A 171 -8.18 -7.09 7.91
C LEU A 171 -7.84 -5.60 8.02
N VAL A 172 -6.79 -5.15 7.33
CA VAL A 172 -6.38 -3.71 7.35
C VAL A 172 -7.42 -2.83 6.66
N HIS A 173 -8.18 -3.38 5.70
CA HIS A 173 -9.19 -2.63 4.96
C HIS A 173 -10.57 -2.62 5.61
N ILE A 174 -10.82 -3.47 6.62
CA ILE A 174 -12.10 -3.48 7.35
C ILE A 174 -12.49 -2.10 7.92
N PRO A 175 -11.58 -1.34 8.57
CA PRO A 175 -11.92 -0.03 9.13
C PRO A 175 -12.32 1.02 8.10
N SER A 176 -11.92 0.84 6.83
CA SER A 176 -12.23 1.77 5.73
C SER A 176 -13.55 1.43 5.01
N MET A 177 -14.21 0.33 5.38
CA MET A 177 -15.50 -0.06 4.80
C MET A 177 -16.62 0.81 5.39
N GLU A 178 -17.44 1.41 4.53
CA GLU A 178 -18.63 2.19 4.96
C GLU A 178 -19.63 1.31 5.72
N THR A 179 -19.78 0.06 5.30
CA THR A 179 -20.63 -0.94 5.95
C THR A 179 -19.89 -2.26 6.08
N PHE A 180 -19.81 -2.78 7.29
CA PHE A 180 -19.25 -4.11 7.52
C PHE A 180 -20.24 -5.18 7.03
N THR A 181 -19.88 -5.89 5.96
CA THR A 181 -20.64 -7.03 5.44
C THR A 181 -19.70 -8.22 5.25
N VAL A 182 -20.20 -9.41 5.54
CA VAL A 182 -19.44 -10.67 5.31
C VAL A 182 -19.04 -10.81 3.85
N SER A 183 -19.92 -10.45 2.93
CA SER A 183 -19.65 -10.47 1.48
C SER A 183 -18.53 -9.49 1.10
N GLY A 184 -18.48 -8.29 1.68
CA GLY A 184 -17.40 -7.32 1.47
C GLY A 184 -16.05 -7.85 1.93
N VAL A 185 -15.99 -8.46 3.10
CA VAL A 185 -14.75 -9.08 3.61
C VAL A 185 -14.30 -10.25 2.72
N LEU A 186 -15.23 -11.11 2.29
CA LEU A 186 -14.91 -12.21 1.37
C LEU A 186 -14.37 -11.69 0.02
N LEU A 187 -14.97 -10.64 -0.53
CA LEU A 187 -14.47 -10.01 -1.76
C LEU A 187 -13.05 -9.45 -1.59
N LEU A 188 -12.72 -8.82 -0.45
CA LEU A 188 -11.37 -8.36 -0.15
C LEU A 188 -10.37 -9.52 -0.07
N ILE A 189 -10.72 -10.63 0.57
CA ILE A 189 -9.87 -11.83 0.66
C ILE A 189 -9.66 -12.42 -0.74
N ILE A 190 -10.70 -12.54 -1.54
CA ILE A 190 -10.62 -13.07 -2.92
C ILE A 190 -9.73 -12.15 -3.76
N SER A 191 -9.96 -10.84 -3.73
CA SER A 191 -9.15 -9.88 -4.50
C SER A 191 -7.68 -9.92 -4.10
N GLY A 192 -7.37 -9.94 -2.80
CA GLY A 192 -6.03 -10.09 -2.28
C GLY A 192 -5.36 -11.40 -2.71
N THR A 193 -6.12 -12.50 -2.78
CA THR A 193 -5.63 -13.81 -3.22
C THR A 193 -5.34 -13.83 -4.73
N VAL A 194 -6.27 -13.31 -5.54
CA VAL A 194 -6.12 -13.25 -7.01
C VAL A 194 -4.91 -12.41 -7.42
N VAL A 195 -4.69 -11.30 -6.75
CA VAL A 195 -3.53 -10.44 -7.05
C VAL A 195 -2.23 -11.02 -6.47
N GLY A 196 -2.29 -11.97 -5.50
CA GLY A 196 -1.13 -12.67 -4.92
C GLY A 196 -0.63 -13.87 -5.72
N ILE A 197 -1.39 -14.35 -6.71
CA ILE A 197 -1.01 -15.46 -7.60
C ILE A 197 -0.17 -14.96 -8.76
#